data_f7f2005d24736b9ec06c9d226766513a
#
_entry.id   f7f2005d24736b9ec06c9d226766513a
#
_cell.length_a   1.000
_cell.length_b   1.000
_cell.length_c   1.000
_cell.angle_alpha   90.00
_cell.angle_beta   90.00
_cell.angle_gamma   90.00
#
_symmetry.space_group_name_H-M   'P 1'
#
loop_
_entity.id
_entity.type
_entity.pdbx_description
1 polymer ?
#
loop_
_entity_poly.entity_id
_entity_poly.type
_entity_poly.pdbx_seq_one_letter_code
_entity_poly.pdbx_strand_id
1 'polypeptide(L)'
;QWVQKAPENLVYSTTRYNFIIDIPATTVQPTYTNIVEHFYIDEGIILPEGLTLDETTGVISGIPTSKMGATTFTIYAENQSGVTSATISITVKKGTCLPDDVFPMTEVGVTYTYDCAMQGSYVGSRKRTCVLGATDGEWQKASGFCMSIGTIVILVIVAIIVVDLVVMVLWRMAKKKATAGSKAKVTKKKVVKKSAPVKAKV
;
A
#
# COMPACT_ATOMS: atom_id res chain seq x y z
N GLN A 1 -36.96 53.88 -10.07
CA GLN A 1 -35.63 53.64 -9.51
C GLN A 1 -35.66 52.25 -8.86
N TRP A 2 -34.92 51.28 -9.42
CA TRP A 2 -34.80 49.94 -8.82
C TRP A 2 -33.95 50.05 -7.57
N VAL A 3 -34.52 49.72 -6.42
CA VAL A 3 -33.75 49.63 -5.16
C VAL A 3 -33.24 48.20 -5.05
N GLN A 4 -31.95 48.04 -5.05
CA GLN A 4 -31.32 46.75 -4.77
C GLN A 4 -31.67 46.32 -3.34
N LYS A 5 -32.03 45.06 -3.14
CA LYS A 5 -32.29 44.49 -1.80
C LYS A 5 -31.03 43.80 -1.28
N ALA A 6 -30.82 43.82 0.04
CA ALA A 6 -29.79 43.06 0.70
C ALA A 6 -29.91 41.55 0.38
N PRO A 7 -28.80 40.81 0.31
CA PRO A 7 -28.86 39.36 0.24
C PRO A 7 -29.50 38.78 1.50
N GLU A 8 -30.29 37.73 1.32
CA GLU A 8 -30.97 37.03 2.41
C GLU A 8 -30.89 35.51 2.23
N ASN A 9 -31.13 34.77 3.30
CA ASN A 9 -31.23 33.30 3.28
C ASN A 9 -30.00 32.60 2.69
N LEU A 10 -28.79 33.06 3.03
CA LEU A 10 -27.56 32.36 2.67
C LEU A 10 -27.51 31.00 3.38
N VAL A 11 -27.53 29.91 2.62
CA VAL A 11 -27.55 28.55 3.15
C VAL A 11 -26.62 27.65 2.36
N TYR A 12 -25.75 26.95 3.06
CA TYR A 12 -25.02 25.79 2.54
C TYR A 12 -25.83 24.53 2.84
N SER A 13 -26.15 23.72 1.83
CA SER A 13 -26.89 22.47 1.99
C SER A 13 -26.14 21.45 2.87
N THR A 14 -24.83 21.56 2.93
CA THR A 14 -23.94 20.81 3.83
C THR A 14 -23.21 21.81 4.73
N THR A 15 -23.31 21.61 6.04
CA THR A 15 -22.69 22.50 7.04
C THR A 15 -21.42 21.91 7.67
N ARG A 16 -21.10 20.65 7.37
CA ARG A 16 -19.90 19.97 7.90
C ARG A 16 -19.14 19.29 6.79
N TYR A 17 -17.89 19.67 6.60
CA TYR A 17 -17.00 19.14 5.58
C TYR A 17 -15.82 18.43 6.25
N ASN A 18 -15.52 17.20 5.78
CA ASN A 18 -14.35 16.43 6.18
C ASN A 18 -13.46 16.25 4.97
N PHE A 19 -12.38 16.97 4.90
CA PHE A 19 -11.43 16.92 3.80
C PHE A 19 -10.22 16.06 4.17
N ILE A 20 -9.60 15.50 3.16
CA ILE A 20 -8.40 14.67 3.29
C ILE A 20 -7.22 15.45 2.72
N ILE A 21 -6.09 15.47 3.43
CA ILE A 21 -4.84 16.08 2.97
C ILE A 21 -4.46 15.47 1.60
N ASP A 22 -3.98 16.34 0.70
CA ASP A 22 -3.54 16.02 -0.66
C ASP A 22 -4.64 15.50 -1.61
N ILE A 23 -5.92 15.58 -1.20
CA ILE A 23 -7.07 15.27 -2.08
C ILE A 23 -7.81 16.57 -2.42
N PRO A 24 -8.14 16.81 -3.71
CA PRO A 24 -8.95 17.96 -4.10
C PRO A 24 -10.27 18.00 -3.34
N ALA A 25 -10.56 19.14 -2.75
CA ALA A 25 -11.71 19.37 -1.90
C ALA A 25 -12.53 20.55 -2.43
N THR A 26 -13.85 20.48 -2.27
CA THR A 26 -14.77 21.56 -2.61
C THR A 26 -15.98 21.52 -1.69
N THR A 27 -16.50 22.69 -1.31
CA THR A 27 -17.81 22.83 -0.68
C THR A 27 -18.89 22.86 -1.75
N VAL A 28 -20.14 22.62 -1.33
CA VAL A 28 -21.31 22.88 -2.20
C VAL A 28 -21.48 24.39 -2.34
N GLN A 29 -21.90 24.85 -3.51
CA GLN A 29 -22.26 26.26 -3.71
C GLN A 29 -23.47 26.61 -2.84
N PRO A 30 -23.43 27.73 -2.10
CA PRO A 30 -24.55 28.15 -1.28
C PRO A 30 -25.73 28.63 -2.13
N THR A 31 -26.91 28.54 -1.54
CA THR A 31 -28.13 29.18 -2.07
C THR A 31 -28.41 30.45 -1.29
N TYR A 32 -28.97 31.43 -1.96
CA TYR A 32 -29.34 32.72 -1.36
C TYR A 32 -30.45 33.39 -2.19
N THR A 33 -31.03 34.45 -1.64
CA THR A 33 -31.97 35.31 -2.33
C THR A 33 -31.39 36.71 -2.51
N ASN A 34 -31.82 37.37 -3.56
CA ASN A 34 -31.31 38.67 -4.04
C ASN A 34 -29.84 38.58 -4.57
N ILE A 35 -29.35 39.66 -5.12
CA ILE A 35 -28.04 39.73 -5.77
C ILE A 35 -26.97 39.77 -4.70
N VAL A 36 -25.93 38.93 -4.86
CA VAL A 36 -24.69 38.98 -4.09
C VAL A 36 -23.61 39.56 -5.01
N GLU A 37 -22.89 40.54 -4.52
CA GLU A 37 -21.76 41.16 -5.23
C GLU A 37 -20.44 40.54 -4.80
N HIS A 38 -20.35 40.13 -3.50
CA HIS A 38 -19.10 39.66 -2.93
C HIS A 38 -19.33 38.66 -1.79
N PHE A 39 -18.57 37.57 -1.77
CA PHE A 39 -18.44 36.64 -0.65
C PHE A 39 -17.12 36.83 0.06
N TYR A 40 -17.12 36.78 1.40
CA TYR A 40 -15.89 36.90 2.19
C TYR A 40 -16.00 36.16 3.52
N ILE A 41 -14.90 36.03 4.22
CA ILE A 41 -14.78 35.57 5.61
C ILE A 41 -14.18 36.71 6.45
N ASP A 42 -14.37 36.65 7.78
CA ASP A 42 -13.86 37.68 8.67
C ASP A 42 -12.34 37.89 8.47
N GLU A 43 -11.93 39.15 8.53
CA GLU A 43 -10.53 39.51 8.43
C GLU A 43 -9.73 38.88 9.58
N GLY A 44 -8.57 38.28 9.24
CA GLY A 44 -7.73 37.54 10.18
C GLY A 44 -8.13 36.08 10.41
N ILE A 45 -9.25 35.60 9.87
CA ILE A 45 -9.60 34.17 9.84
C ILE A 45 -8.92 33.53 8.63
N ILE A 46 -8.14 32.49 8.87
CA ILE A 46 -7.38 31.79 7.84
C ILE A 46 -8.04 30.43 7.57
N LEU A 47 -8.41 30.18 6.32
CA LEU A 47 -8.87 28.87 5.85
C LEU A 47 -7.74 27.83 5.99
N PRO A 48 -8.06 26.53 6.04
CA PRO A 48 -7.05 25.47 5.96
C PRO A 48 -6.10 25.72 4.81
N GLU A 49 -4.81 25.54 5.07
CA GLU A 49 -3.76 25.74 4.06
C GLU A 49 -4.06 24.92 2.79
N GLY A 50 -4.00 25.59 1.63
CA GLY A 50 -4.34 25.01 0.33
C GLY A 50 -5.81 25.14 -0.08
N LEU A 51 -6.68 25.71 0.79
CA LEU A 51 -8.08 26.04 0.45
C LEU A 51 -8.25 27.55 0.28
N THR A 52 -9.10 27.94 -0.67
CA THR A 52 -9.48 29.32 -0.97
C THR A 52 -10.98 29.47 -1.11
N LEU A 53 -11.51 30.62 -0.70
CA LEU A 53 -12.88 31.03 -0.96
C LEU A 53 -12.95 31.71 -2.34
N ASP A 54 -13.88 31.28 -3.17
CA ASP A 54 -14.24 31.99 -4.39
C ASP A 54 -15.22 33.12 -4.01
N GLU A 55 -14.76 34.34 -4.14
CA GLU A 55 -15.50 35.55 -3.75
C GLU A 55 -16.74 35.82 -4.59
N THR A 56 -16.88 35.14 -5.74
CA THR A 56 -18.03 35.29 -6.63
C THR A 56 -19.12 34.26 -6.38
N THR A 57 -18.72 33.03 -6.03
CA THR A 57 -19.63 31.89 -5.91
C THR A 57 -19.88 31.48 -4.45
N GLY A 58 -19.04 31.89 -3.50
CA GLY A 58 -19.07 31.44 -2.13
C GLY A 58 -18.57 30.01 -1.92
N VAL A 59 -17.97 29.39 -2.94
CA VAL A 59 -17.42 28.02 -2.87
C VAL A 59 -16.03 28.08 -2.26
N ILE A 60 -15.76 27.21 -1.29
CA ILE A 60 -14.39 26.97 -0.79
C ILE A 60 -13.86 25.72 -1.49
N SER A 61 -12.69 25.83 -2.12
CA SER A 61 -12.07 24.71 -2.87
C SER A 61 -10.54 24.79 -2.81
N GLY A 62 -9.90 23.69 -3.19
CA GLY A 62 -8.44 23.58 -3.27
C GLY A 62 -7.94 22.20 -2.86
N ILE A 63 -6.64 22.12 -2.51
CA ILE A 63 -6.01 20.88 -2.04
C ILE A 63 -5.42 21.19 -0.66
N PRO A 64 -6.04 20.71 0.45
CA PRO A 64 -5.54 21.00 1.78
C PRO A 64 -4.22 20.27 2.03
N THR A 65 -3.23 20.95 2.63
CA THR A 65 -1.88 20.44 2.84
C THR A 65 -1.56 20.13 4.30
N SER A 66 -2.36 20.61 5.25
CA SER A 66 -2.12 20.44 6.67
C SER A 66 -3.36 20.01 7.45
N LYS A 67 -3.17 19.27 8.54
CA LYS A 67 -4.26 18.86 9.45
C LYS A 67 -4.90 20.09 10.11
N MET A 68 -6.24 20.09 10.20
CA MET A 68 -7.00 21.04 10.98
C MET A 68 -8.14 20.33 11.70
N GLY A 69 -8.27 20.56 13.00
CA GLY A 69 -9.44 20.12 13.77
C GLY A 69 -10.72 20.78 13.29
N ALA A 70 -11.88 20.30 13.74
CA ALA A 70 -13.17 20.90 13.40
C ALA A 70 -13.18 22.39 13.74
N THR A 71 -13.17 23.24 12.73
CA THR A 71 -13.15 24.70 12.85
C THR A 71 -14.37 25.28 12.11
N THR A 72 -15.05 26.21 12.75
CA THR A 72 -16.22 26.88 12.17
C THR A 72 -15.78 28.17 11.46
N PHE A 73 -16.26 28.34 10.24
CA PHE A 73 -16.07 29.52 9.41
C PHE A 73 -17.41 30.18 9.15
N THR A 74 -17.47 31.49 9.29
CA THR A 74 -18.59 32.31 8.89
C THR A 74 -18.31 32.88 7.52
N ILE A 75 -19.17 32.60 6.56
CA ILE A 75 -19.10 33.14 5.21
C ILE A 75 -20.18 34.23 5.13
N TYR A 76 -19.77 35.38 4.68
CA TYR A 76 -20.62 36.52 4.44
C TYR A 76 -20.91 36.67 2.94
N ALA A 77 -22.11 37.12 2.64
CA ALA A 77 -22.52 37.52 1.29
C ALA A 77 -23.10 38.93 1.36
N GLU A 78 -22.54 39.84 0.59
CA GLU A 78 -22.91 41.26 0.66
C GLU A 78 -23.23 41.85 -0.71
N ASN A 79 -23.93 42.97 -0.66
CA ASN A 79 -24.07 43.97 -1.71
C ASN A 79 -24.22 45.36 -1.09
N GLN A 80 -24.37 46.40 -1.90
CA GLN A 80 -24.51 47.78 -1.44
C GLN A 80 -25.67 48.03 -0.46
N SER A 81 -26.64 47.13 -0.37
CA SER A 81 -27.81 47.27 0.48
C SER A 81 -27.73 46.52 1.81
N GLY A 82 -26.76 45.61 1.95
CA GLY A 82 -26.57 44.89 3.20
C GLY A 82 -25.81 43.56 3.05
N VAL A 83 -25.77 42.82 4.16
CA VAL A 83 -25.02 41.57 4.30
C VAL A 83 -25.85 40.46 4.95
N THR A 84 -25.61 39.24 4.57
CA THR A 84 -26.11 38.04 5.25
C THR A 84 -24.96 37.08 5.47
N SER A 85 -25.13 36.10 6.35
CA SER A 85 -24.07 35.14 6.66
C SER A 85 -24.59 33.73 6.87
N ALA A 86 -23.68 32.75 6.67
CA ALA A 86 -23.90 31.36 7.03
C ALA A 86 -22.61 30.77 7.63
N THR A 87 -22.77 29.74 8.45
CA THR A 87 -21.63 29.06 9.08
C THR A 87 -21.48 27.66 8.55
N ILE A 88 -20.23 27.23 8.31
CA ILE A 88 -19.83 25.87 8.01
C ILE A 88 -18.69 25.43 8.92
N SER A 89 -18.57 24.14 9.15
CA SER A 89 -17.44 23.54 9.86
C SER A 89 -16.60 22.72 8.91
N ILE A 90 -15.29 22.98 8.90
CA ILE A 90 -14.33 22.23 8.08
C ILE A 90 -13.37 21.49 9.02
N THR A 91 -13.13 20.23 8.73
CA THR A 91 -12.11 19.37 9.35
C THR A 91 -11.19 18.88 8.25
N VAL A 92 -9.87 18.95 8.48
CA VAL A 92 -8.88 18.36 7.56
C VAL A 92 -8.09 17.29 8.31
N LYS A 93 -8.07 16.08 7.79
CA LYS A 93 -7.38 14.93 8.39
C LYS A 93 -6.50 14.20 7.36
N LYS A 94 -5.58 13.36 7.84
CA LYS A 94 -4.92 12.39 6.95
C LYS A 94 -5.91 11.33 6.50
N GLY A 95 -5.72 10.81 5.31
CA GLY A 95 -6.39 9.61 4.85
C GLY A 95 -6.06 8.40 5.72
N THR A 96 -6.98 7.45 5.79
CA THR A 96 -6.83 6.22 6.59
C THR A 96 -7.27 5.02 5.79
N CYS A 97 -6.48 3.94 5.85
CA CYS A 97 -6.89 2.64 5.36
C CYS A 97 -7.80 1.96 6.40
N LEU A 98 -8.95 1.48 5.96
CA LEU A 98 -9.85 0.72 6.82
C LEU A 98 -9.24 -0.64 7.19
N PRO A 99 -9.67 -1.25 8.31
CA PRO A 99 -9.23 -2.58 8.69
C PRO A 99 -9.50 -3.60 7.59
N ASP A 100 -8.51 -4.45 7.30
CA ASP A 100 -8.60 -5.51 6.30
C ASP A 100 -7.78 -6.72 6.74
N ASP A 101 -8.42 -7.88 6.93
CA ASP A 101 -7.83 -9.12 7.45
C ASP A 101 -7.12 -8.87 8.81
N VAL A 102 -5.82 -9.03 8.87
CA VAL A 102 -4.98 -8.82 10.07
C VAL A 102 -4.44 -7.39 10.20
N PHE A 103 -4.77 -6.51 9.27
CA PHE A 103 -4.28 -5.13 9.23
C PHE A 103 -5.31 -4.20 9.87
N PRO A 104 -4.96 -3.48 10.96
CA PRO A 104 -5.85 -2.53 11.62
C PRO A 104 -5.98 -1.24 10.82
N MET A 105 -6.92 -0.37 11.21
CA MET A 105 -6.99 0.99 10.70
C MET A 105 -5.62 1.67 10.80
N THR A 106 -5.14 2.23 9.70
CA THR A 106 -3.77 2.77 9.61
C THR A 106 -3.78 4.07 8.80
N GLU A 107 -3.06 5.10 9.27
CA GLU A 107 -2.94 6.36 8.53
C GLU A 107 -2.10 6.19 7.25
N VAL A 108 -2.42 7.00 6.24
CA VAL A 108 -1.65 7.11 4.98
C VAL A 108 -0.18 7.42 5.30
N GLY A 109 0.73 6.74 4.60
CA GLY A 109 2.18 6.82 4.77
C GLY A 109 2.75 5.83 5.78
N VAL A 110 1.91 5.10 6.52
CA VAL A 110 2.36 4.13 7.53
C VAL A 110 2.35 2.71 6.96
N THR A 111 3.44 1.97 7.25
CA THR A 111 3.52 0.53 6.96
C THR A 111 3.22 -0.26 8.23
N TYR A 112 2.18 -1.08 8.20
CA TYR A 112 1.90 -2.03 9.27
C TYR A 112 2.57 -3.37 8.98
N THR A 113 3.19 -3.94 10.02
CA THR A 113 3.80 -5.27 9.98
C THR A 113 3.07 -6.19 10.93
N TYR A 114 2.45 -7.23 10.41
CA TYR A 114 1.82 -8.28 11.18
C TYR A 114 2.80 -9.43 11.42
N ASP A 115 3.03 -9.79 12.69
CA ASP A 115 3.84 -10.95 13.08
C ASP A 115 2.96 -12.20 13.06
N CYS A 116 3.33 -13.18 12.24
CA CYS A 116 2.58 -14.42 12.10
C CYS A 116 2.56 -15.27 13.37
N ALA A 117 3.52 -15.09 14.28
CA ALA A 117 3.55 -15.78 15.57
C ALA A 117 2.30 -15.47 16.42
N MET A 118 1.62 -14.36 16.18
CA MET A 118 0.35 -14.02 16.84
C MET A 118 -0.80 -14.99 16.49
N GLN A 119 -0.69 -15.77 15.42
CA GLN A 119 -1.64 -16.81 15.04
C GLN A 119 -1.29 -18.19 15.63
N GLY A 120 -0.33 -18.27 16.55
CA GLY A 120 0.14 -19.51 17.17
C GLY A 120 1.34 -20.13 16.48
N SER A 121 1.26 -21.39 16.00
CA SER A 121 2.39 -22.12 15.44
C SER A 121 2.73 -21.70 13.99
N TYR A 122 2.85 -20.38 13.76
CA TYR A 122 3.27 -19.78 12.48
C TYR A 122 4.55 -18.98 12.65
N VAL A 123 5.30 -18.83 11.57
CA VAL A 123 6.49 -17.96 11.48
C VAL A 123 6.40 -17.10 10.23
N GLY A 124 7.15 -15.98 10.25
CA GLY A 124 7.17 -15.00 9.18
C GLY A 124 6.41 -13.73 9.55
N SER A 125 6.25 -12.84 8.60
CA SER A 125 5.50 -11.60 8.76
C SER A 125 4.82 -11.21 7.45
N ARG A 126 3.72 -10.47 7.57
CA ARG A 126 3.03 -9.82 6.45
C ARG A 126 3.09 -8.32 6.66
N LYS A 127 3.34 -7.57 5.59
CA LYS A 127 3.43 -6.11 5.61
C LYS A 127 2.52 -5.52 4.57
N ARG A 128 1.87 -4.41 4.92
CA ARG A 128 1.15 -3.54 3.97
C ARG A 128 1.42 -2.09 4.32
N THR A 129 1.52 -1.27 3.28
CA THR A 129 1.61 0.19 3.43
C THR A 129 0.25 0.79 3.07
N CYS A 130 -0.23 1.67 3.92
CA CYS A 130 -1.39 2.50 3.61
C CYS A 130 -0.91 3.67 2.75
N VAL A 131 -1.44 3.80 1.54
CA VAL A 131 -1.14 4.90 0.61
C VAL A 131 -2.37 5.74 0.36
N LEU A 132 -2.18 6.94 -0.15
CA LEU A 132 -3.29 7.81 -0.54
C LEU A 132 -3.96 7.23 -1.79
N GLY A 133 -5.24 6.94 -1.68
CA GLY A 133 -6.12 6.57 -2.79
C GLY A 133 -6.84 7.80 -3.37
N ALA A 134 -7.87 7.57 -4.15
CA ALA A 134 -8.62 8.66 -4.81
C ALA A 134 -9.48 9.48 -3.83
N THR A 135 -10.00 8.89 -2.77
CA THR A 135 -10.93 9.52 -1.81
C THR A 135 -10.49 9.40 -0.35
N ASP A 136 -9.69 8.40 -0.02
CA ASP A 136 -9.14 8.14 1.32
C ASP A 136 -7.90 7.25 1.19
N GLY A 137 -7.42 6.64 2.28
CA GLY A 137 -6.32 5.68 2.23
C GLY A 137 -6.70 4.36 1.59
N GLU A 138 -5.77 3.77 0.85
CA GLU A 138 -5.89 2.45 0.23
C GLU A 138 -4.71 1.57 0.63
N TRP A 139 -4.97 0.27 0.88
CA TRP A 139 -3.94 -0.68 1.18
C TRP A 139 -3.18 -1.12 -0.08
N GLN A 140 -1.87 -0.97 -0.09
CA GLN A 140 -1.04 -1.63 -1.09
C GLN A 140 -1.13 -3.15 -0.95
N LYS A 141 -0.72 -3.86 -2.02
CA LYS A 141 -0.63 -5.32 -1.98
C LYS A 141 0.24 -5.79 -0.81
N ALA A 142 -0.25 -6.79 -0.07
CA ALA A 142 0.51 -7.38 1.02
C ALA A 142 1.80 -8.04 0.51
N SER A 143 2.89 -7.86 1.24
CA SER A 143 4.17 -8.54 1.04
C SER A 143 4.50 -9.42 2.25
N GLY A 144 5.40 -10.41 2.05
CA GLY A 144 5.71 -11.40 3.07
C GLY A 144 4.69 -12.55 3.11
N PHE A 145 4.91 -13.49 4.00
CA PHE A 145 4.05 -14.67 4.15
C PHE A 145 4.08 -15.18 5.58
N CYS A 146 3.02 -15.90 5.95
CA CYS A 146 2.95 -16.70 7.16
C CYS A 146 3.03 -18.19 6.79
N MET A 147 3.94 -18.92 7.40
CA MET A 147 4.09 -20.36 7.19
C MET A 147 3.94 -21.10 8.51
N SER A 148 3.13 -22.18 8.54
CA SER A 148 3.03 -22.99 9.74
C SER A 148 4.34 -23.74 10.01
N ILE A 149 4.70 -23.90 11.28
CA ILE A 149 5.88 -24.67 11.67
C ILE A 149 5.77 -26.11 11.16
N GLY A 150 4.58 -26.69 11.15
CA GLY A 150 4.34 -28.02 10.58
C GLY A 150 4.71 -28.11 9.09
N THR A 151 4.35 -27.10 8.30
CA THR A 151 4.72 -27.04 6.87
C THR A 151 6.23 -26.96 6.70
N ILE A 152 6.92 -26.16 7.51
CA ILE A 152 8.39 -26.05 7.47
C ILE A 152 9.04 -27.40 7.78
N VAL A 153 8.59 -28.08 8.83
CA VAL A 153 9.10 -29.41 9.20
C VAL A 153 8.93 -30.40 8.05
N ILE A 154 7.77 -30.42 7.40
CA ILE A 154 7.53 -31.29 6.25
C ILE A 154 8.48 -30.96 5.10
N LEU A 155 8.66 -29.68 4.76
CA LEU A 155 9.58 -29.27 3.70
C LEU A 155 11.03 -29.65 4.00
N VAL A 156 11.48 -29.53 5.24
CA VAL A 156 12.82 -29.93 5.66
C VAL A 156 13.00 -31.45 5.52
N ILE A 157 12.04 -32.24 5.95
CA ILE A 157 12.07 -33.70 5.79
C ILE A 157 12.15 -34.10 4.32
N VAL A 158 11.31 -33.51 3.48
CA VAL A 158 11.32 -33.76 2.01
C VAL A 158 12.68 -33.38 1.41
N ALA A 159 13.25 -32.24 1.81
CA ALA A 159 14.56 -31.81 1.33
C ALA A 159 15.67 -32.81 1.72
N ILE A 160 15.68 -33.35 2.95
CA ILE A 160 16.61 -34.37 3.40
C ILE A 160 16.48 -35.62 2.54
N ILE A 161 15.24 -36.12 2.34
CA ILE A 161 15.00 -37.33 1.51
C ILE A 161 15.52 -37.12 0.08
N VAL A 162 15.30 -35.94 -0.51
CA VAL A 162 15.80 -35.64 -1.87
C VAL A 162 17.31 -35.65 -1.91
N VAL A 163 17.98 -35.05 -0.92
CA VAL A 163 19.44 -35.04 -0.82
C VAL A 163 19.98 -36.49 -0.69
N ASP A 164 19.39 -37.31 0.17
CA ASP A 164 19.80 -38.70 0.34
C ASP A 164 19.63 -39.52 -0.96
N LEU A 165 18.53 -39.32 -1.69
CA LEU A 165 18.31 -39.95 -2.98
C LEU A 165 19.37 -39.53 -4.01
N VAL A 166 19.71 -38.24 -4.09
CA VAL A 166 20.73 -37.72 -4.99
C VAL A 166 22.10 -38.34 -4.63
N VAL A 167 22.47 -38.34 -3.35
CA VAL A 167 23.71 -38.94 -2.87
C VAL A 167 23.79 -40.43 -3.22
N MET A 168 22.69 -41.18 -3.02
CA MET A 168 22.59 -42.60 -3.41
C MET A 168 22.81 -42.80 -4.91
N VAL A 169 22.20 -41.98 -5.74
CA VAL A 169 22.36 -42.06 -7.20
C VAL A 169 23.80 -41.78 -7.60
N LEU A 170 24.41 -40.73 -7.07
CA LEU A 170 25.79 -40.37 -7.33
C LEU A 170 26.75 -41.50 -6.89
N TRP A 171 26.54 -42.07 -5.71
CA TRP A 171 27.33 -43.20 -5.23
C TRP A 171 27.21 -44.45 -6.13
N ARG A 172 25.97 -44.80 -6.59
CA ARG A 172 25.76 -45.88 -7.55
C ARG A 172 26.49 -45.61 -8.87
N MET A 173 26.46 -44.38 -9.38
CA MET A 173 27.21 -44.01 -10.59
C MET A 173 28.73 -44.10 -10.41
N ALA A 174 29.23 -43.69 -9.29
CA ALA A 174 30.67 -43.79 -8.95
C ALA A 174 31.11 -45.27 -8.85
N LYS A 175 30.31 -46.14 -8.20
CA LYS A 175 30.60 -47.58 -8.17
C LYS A 175 30.60 -48.22 -9.57
N LYS A 176 29.65 -47.86 -10.45
CA LYS A 176 29.64 -48.36 -11.83
C LYS A 176 30.88 -47.95 -12.62
N LYS A 177 31.40 -46.72 -12.45
CA LYS A 177 32.65 -46.25 -13.05
C LYS A 177 33.87 -47.04 -12.53
N ALA A 178 33.93 -47.29 -11.21
CA ALA A 178 35.02 -48.06 -10.62
C ALA A 178 35.08 -49.52 -11.11
N THR A 179 33.92 -50.18 -11.21
CA THR A 179 33.85 -51.54 -11.73
C THR A 179 34.15 -51.63 -13.24
N ALA A 180 33.77 -50.63 -14.03
CA ALA A 180 34.12 -50.59 -15.46
C ALA A 180 35.67 -50.38 -15.65
N GLY A 181 36.28 -49.51 -14.84
CA GLY A 181 37.72 -49.28 -14.85
C GLY A 181 38.55 -50.53 -14.41
N SER A 182 38.05 -51.31 -13.44
CA SER A 182 38.68 -52.59 -13.01
C SER A 182 38.61 -53.66 -14.10
N LYS A 183 37.46 -53.81 -14.82
CA LYS A 183 37.34 -54.74 -15.93
C LYS A 183 38.27 -54.38 -17.10
N ALA A 184 38.43 -53.11 -17.42
CA ALA A 184 39.35 -52.66 -18.47
C ALA A 184 40.84 -52.92 -18.12
N LYS A 185 41.25 -52.81 -16.85
CA LYS A 185 42.61 -53.17 -16.40
C LYS A 185 42.90 -54.66 -16.48
N VAL A 186 41.89 -55.52 -16.19
CA VAL A 186 42.03 -56.99 -16.26
C VAL A 186 42.14 -57.44 -17.71
N THR A 187 41.38 -56.83 -18.63
CA THR A 187 41.47 -57.20 -20.08
C THR A 187 42.80 -56.81 -20.70
N LYS A 188 43.38 -55.65 -20.35
CA LYS A 188 44.73 -55.25 -20.80
C LYS A 188 45.83 -56.17 -20.27
N LYS A 189 45.75 -56.67 -19.04
CA LYS A 189 46.71 -57.62 -18.48
C LYS A 189 46.65 -58.98 -19.15
N LYS A 190 45.50 -59.46 -19.62
CA LYS A 190 45.36 -60.72 -20.36
C LYS A 190 45.92 -60.67 -21.80
N VAL A 191 45.82 -59.53 -22.45
CA VAL A 191 46.34 -59.32 -23.83
C VAL A 191 47.87 -59.26 -23.84
N VAL A 192 48.52 -58.71 -22.83
CA VAL A 192 49.99 -58.62 -22.74
C VAL A 192 50.65 -59.95 -22.42
N LYS A 193 49.94 -60.97 -21.84
CA LYS A 193 50.50 -62.32 -21.56
C LYS A 193 50.40 -63.29 -22.76
N LYS A 194 49.85 -62.93 -23.89
CA LYS A 194 49.67 -63.82 -25.06
C LYS A 194 50.70 -63.60 -26.21
N SER A 195 51.60 -62.66 -26.05
CA SER A 195 52.66 -62.39 -27.04
C SER A 195 54.04 -62.62 -26.46
N ALA A 196 54.36 -63.89 -26.17
CA ALA A 196 55.79 -64.32 -25.94
C ALA A 196 56.30 -64.94 -27.27
N PRO A 197 57.52 -64.58 -27.71
CA PRO A 197 58.02 -65.00 -29.03
C PRO A 197 58.43 -66.46 -29.08
N VAL A 198 58.02 -67.10 -30.17
CA VAL A 198 58.55 -68.45 -30.57
C VAL A 198 60.02 -68.35 -30.93
N LYS A 199 60.90 -69.03 -30.20
CA LYS A 199 62.31 -69.18 -30.56
C LYS A 199 62.40 -70.19 -31.75
N ALA A 200 62.90 -69.73 -32.88
CA ALA A 200 63.34 -70.57 -33.96
C ALA A 200 64.62 -71.29 -33.51
N LYS A 201 64.76 -72.62 -33.71
CA LYS A 201 65.98 -73.43 -33.75
C LYS A 201 66.33 -73.67 -35.19
N VAL A 202 67.58 -73.41 -35.55
CA VAL A 202 68.28 -74.01 -36.64
C VAL A 202 68.90 -75.31 -36.18
#